data_36e9fdbefd385c08e2adce728ade0079
#
_entry.id   36e9fdbefd385c08e2adce728ade0079
#
_cell.length_a   1.000
_cell.length_b   1.000
_cell.length_c   1.000
_cell.angle_alpha   90.00
_cell.angle_beta   90.00
_cell.angle_gamma   90.00
#
_symmetry.space_group_name_H-M   'P 1'
#
loop_
_entity.id
_entity.type
_entity.pdbx_description
1 polymer ?
#
loop_
_entity_poly.entity_id
_entity_poly.type
_entity_poly.pdbx_seq_one_letter_code
_entity_poly.pdbx_strand_id
1 'polypeptide(L)'
;MVNTITRSDLAEELYRNIGLSHNESSEIIEMFFEEILQCFEKGEEVKLTSFGTFKIRNKKERVGRNPKTGVEAKISSRKVVTFKPSTHIKDKILIKNK
;
A
#
# COMPACT_ATOMS: atom_id res chain seq x y z
N MET A 1 1.32 1.40 -21.57
CA MET A 1 1.32 2.70 -20.84
C MET A 1 1.05 2.46 -19.36
N VAL A 2 1.87 3.03 -18.51
CA VAL A 2 1.71 2.90 -17.06
C VAL A 2 1.02 4.16 -16.52
N ASN A 3 -0.10 3.97 -15.85
CA ASN A 3 -0.79 5.06 -15.17
C ASN A 3 -0.38 5.09 -13.71
N THR A 4 0.21 6.19 -13.31
CA THR A 4 0.58 6.41 -11.91
C THR A 4 -0.38 7.42 -11.30
N ILE A 5 -1.03 7.02 -10.22
CA ILE A 5 -1.90 7.92 -9.47
C ILE A 5 -1.10 8.49 -8.33
N THR A 6 -0.96 9.81 -8.30
CA THR A 6 -0.20 10.51 -7.28
C THR A 6 -1.14 11.05 -6.20
N ARG A 7 -0.54 11.53 -5.10
CA ARG A 7 -1.31 12.20 -4.05
C ARG A 7 -2.01 13.44 -4.60
N SER A 8 -1.35 14.15 -5.52
CA SER A 8 -1.94 15.31 -6.18
C SER A 8 -3.17 14.93 -6.98
N ASP A 9 -3.14 13.79 -7.66
CA ASP A 9 -4.28 13.30 -8.43
C ASP A 9 -5.47 13.00 -7.51
N LEU A 10 -5.20 12.39 -6.36
CA LEU A 10 -6.24 12.10 -5.38
C LEU A 10 -6.84 13.38 -4.79
N ALA A 11 -6.00 14.36 -4.50
CA ALA A 11 -6.44 15.66 -3.99
C ALA A 11 -7.30 16.38 -5.02
N GLU A 12 -6.94 16.31 -6.30
CA GLU A 12 -7.69 16.91 -7.39
C GLU A 12 -9.09 16.27 -7.51
N GLU A 13 -9.18 14.96 -7.40
CA GLU A 13 -10.46 14.26 -7.42
C GLU A 13 -11.33 14.67 -6.23
N LEU A 14 -10.72 14.82 -5.06
CA LEU A 14 -11.43 15.26 -3.88
C LEU A 14 -11.97 16.69 -4.04
N TYR A 15 -11.14 17.56 -4.60
CA TYR A 15 -11.51 18.93 -4.91
C TYR A 15 -12.71 18.98 -5.85
N ARG A 16 -12.67 18.21 -6.93
CA ARG A 16 -13.74 18.22 -7.95
C ARG A 16 -15.06 17.66 -7.43
N ASN A 17 -15.00 16.62 -6.62
CA ASN A 17 -16.20 15.86 -6.25
C ASN A 17 -16.84 16.31 -4.94
N ILE A 18 -16.09 16.95 -4.05
CA ILE A 18 -16.59 17.30 -2.72
C ILE A 18 -16.73 18.81 -2.53
N GLY A 19 -16.09 19.59 -3.38
CA GLY A 19 -16.20 21.05 -3.31
C GLY A 19 -15.32 21.70 -2.26
N LEU A 20 -14.29 20.99 -1.78
CA LEU A 20 -13.29 21.56 -0.89
C LEU A 20 -12.28 22.39 -1.69
N SER A 21 -11.54 23.27 -1.02
CA SER A 21 -10.47 23.99 -1.69
C SER A 21 -9.32 23.04 -2.03
N HIS A 22 -8.41 23.46 -2.91
CA HIS A 22 -7.22 22.66 -3.23
C HIS A 22 -6.36 22.40 -1.99
N ASN A 23 -6.18 23.42 -1.14
CA ASN A 23 -5.39 23.29 0.07
C ASN A 23 -6.00 22.28 1.06
N GLU A 24 -7.31 22.40 1.27
CA GLU A 24 -8.04 21.48 2.15
C GLU A 24 -7.98 20.04 1.62
N SER A 25 -8.14 19.87 0.31
CA SER A 25 -8.08 18.56 -0.32
C SER A 25 -6.70 17.92 -0.16
N SER A 26 -5.64 18.70 -0.37
CA SER A 26 -4.27 18.23 -0.19
C SER A 26 -3.98 17.85 1.26
N GLU A 27 -4.45 18.64 2.21
CA GLU A 27 -4.27 18.36 3.63
C GLU A 27 -4.96 17.05 4.04
N ILE A 28 -6.18 16.83 3.56
CA ILE A 28 -6.92 15.60 3.86
C ILE A 28 -6.18 14.38 3.32
N ILE A 29 -5.70 14.43 2.09
CA ILE A 29 -4.95 13.34 1.50
C ILE A 29 -3.65 13.08 2.27
N GLU A 30 -2.94 14.13 2.64
CA GLU A 30 -1.71 14.01 3.43
C GLU A 30 -1.98 13.36 4.80
N MET A 31 -3.02 13.80 5.49
CA MET A 31 -3.42 13.24 6.77
C MET A 31 -3.79 11.76 6.66
N PHE A 32 -4.47 11.39 5.59
CA PHE A 32 -4.87 10.02 5.33
C PHE A 32 -3.64 9.10 5.23
N PHE A 33 -2.67 9.47 4.40
CA PHE A 33 -1.46 8.67 4.24
C PHE A 33 -0.59 8.67 5.49
N GLU A 34 -0.51 9.79 6.19
CA GLU A 34 0.23 9.88 7.45
C GLU A 34 -0.34 8.92 8.49
N GLU A 35 -1.66 8.84 8.60
CA GLU A 35 -2.33 7.92 9.50
C GLU A 35 -1.99 6.47 9.18
N ILE A 36 -1.98 6.11 7.90
CA ILE A 36 -1.60 4.76 7.46
C ILE A 36 -0.15 4.45 7.85
N LEU A 37 0.76 5.40 7.63
CA LEU A 37 2.17 5.23 7.98
C LEU A 37 2.37 5.05 9.49
N GLN A 38 1.63 5.81 10.29
CA GLN A 38 1.68 5.67 11.75
C GLN A 38 1.22 4.27 12.19
N CYS A 39 0.18 3.74 11.57
CA CYS A 39 -0.28 2.38 11.85
C CYS A 39 0.82 1.36 11.53
N PHE A 40 1.50 1.53 10.40
CA PHE A 40 2.59 0.65 10.02
C PHE A 40 3.75 0.70 11.02
N GLU A 41 4.08 1.88 11.50
CA GLU A 41 5.14 2.05 12.50
C GLU A 41 4.82 1.32 13.81
N LYS A 42 3.55 1.29 14.19
CA LYS A 42 3.08 0.57 15.37
C LYS A 42 2.92 -0.93 15.12
N GLY A 43 3.08 -1.38 13.87
CA GLY A 43 2.86 -2.78 13.52
C GLY A 43 1.40 -3.17 13.43
N GLU A 44 0.52 -2.20 13.25
CA GLU A 44 -0.91 -2.44 13.17
C GLU A 44 -1.36 -2.73 11.75
N GLU A 45 -2.39 -3.55 11.62
CA GLU A 45 -3.03 -3.86 10.35
C GLU A 45 -3.93 -2.70 9.94
N VAL A 46 -3.90 -2.35 8.65
CA VAL A 46 -4.79 -1.32 8.10
C VAL A 46 -5.77 -1.98 7.14
N LYS A 47 -7.04 -1.93 7.48
CA LYS A 47 -8.11 -2.51 6.67
C LYS A 47 -8.94 -1.40 6.03
N LEU A 48 -8.95 -1.37 4.70
CA LEU A 48 -9.80 -0.47 3.93
C LEU A 48 -10.96 -1.29 3.39
N THR A 49 -12.13 -1.10 3.96
CA THR A 49 -13.33 -1.87 3.61
C THR A 49 -13.59 -1.85 2.10
N SER A 50 -13.85 -2.99 1.52
CA SER A 50 -14.10 -3.20 0.08
C SER A 50 -12.88 -2.99 -0.82
N PHE A 51 -11.76 -2.55 -0.29
CA PHE A 51 -10.53 -2.39 -1.06
C PHE A 51 -9.52 -3.49 -0.75
N GLY A 52 -9.12 -3.61 0.50
CA GLY A 52 -8.16 -4.62 0.90
C GLY A 52 -7.56 -4.34 2.26
N THR A 53 -6.59 -5.15 2.62
CA THR A 53 -5.94 -5.07 3.92
C THR A 53 -4.43 -5.00 3.76
N PHE A 54 -3.80 -4.05 4.44
CA PHE A 54 -2.35 -3.96 4.55
C PHE A 54 -1.94 -4.57 5.88
N LYS A 55 -1.07 -5.57 5.83
CA LYS A 55 -0.57 -6.25 7.02
C LYS A 55 0.93 -6.06 7.14
N ILE A 56 1.40 -5.93 8.37
CA ILE A 56 2.81 -5.90 8.66
C ILE A 56 3.24 -7.32 9.01
N ARG A 57 4.22 -7.84 8.28
CA ARG A 57 4.78 -9.16 8.55
C ARG A 57 6.22 -9.01 8.99
N ASN A 58 6.56 -9.75 10.04
CA ASN A 58 7.94 -9.84 10.51
C ASN A 58 8.60 -11.02 9.82
N LYS A 59 9.60 -10.75 8.98
CA LYS A 59 10.37 -11.81 8.35
C LYS A 59 11.60 -12.09 9.20
N LYS A 60 11.77 -13.36 9.54
CA LYS A 60 12.90 -13.80 10.35
C LYS A 60 14.18 -13.74 9.53
N GLU A 61 15.30 -13.59 10.23
CA GLU A 61 16.61 -13.73 9.64
C GLU A 61 16.74 -15.10 8.99
N ARG A 62 17.35 -15.14 7.83
CA ARG A 62 17.55 -16.38 7.08
C ARG A 62 18.83 -16.28 6.26
N VAL A 63 19.31 -17.44 5.82
CA VAL A 63 20.45 -17.51 4.92
C VAL A 63 19.94 -17.61 3.49
N GLY A 64 20.32 -16.65 2.65
CA GLY A 64 20.03 -16.67 1.23
C GLY A 64 21.26 -17.10 0.46
N ARG A 65 21.06 -17.57 -0.75
CA ARG A 65 22.15 -17.97 -1.64
C ARG A 65 22.03 -17.23 -2.97
N ASN A 66 23.13 -16.63 -3.41
CA ASN A 66 23.18 -16.01 -4.71
C ASN A 66 23.26 -17.11 -5.79
N PRO A 67 22.26 -17.24 -6.67
CA PRO A 67 22.27 -18.32 -7.66
C PRO A 67 23.39 -18.20 -8.69
N LYS A 68 23.98 -17.04 -8.88
CA LYS A 68 25.08 -16.85 -9.84
C LYS A 68 26.43 -17.24 -9.25
N THR A 69 26.67 -16.93 -8.00
CA THR A 69 27.96 -17.16 -7.34
C THR A 69 27.97 -18.36 -6.41
N GLY A 70 26.79 -18.80 -5.97
CA GLY A 70 26.66 -19.85 -4.99
C GLY A 70 27.04 -19.41 -3.59
N VAL A 71 27.36 -18.13 -3.39
CA VAL A 71 27.76 -17.62 -2.09
C VAL A 71 26.53 -17.41 -1.22
N GLU A 72 26.61 -17.89 0.03
CA GLU A 72 25.57 -17.69 1.01
C GLU A 72 25.70 -16.30 1.61
N ALA A 73 24.57 -15.62 1.76
CA ALA A 73 24.50 -14.32 2.40
C ALA A 73 23.39 -14.32 3.44
N LYS A 74 23.66 -13.72 4.58
CA LYS A 74 22.71 -13.63 5.68
C LYS A 74 21.73 -12.51 5.40
N ILE A 75 20.43 -12.84 5.37
CA ILE A 75 19.36 -11.87 5.20
C ILE A 75 18.81 -11.53 6.57
N SER A 76 18.95 -10.25 6.97
CA SER A 76 18.52 -9.78 8.28
C SER A 76 17.02 -9.89 8.46
N SER A 77 16.59 -10.02 9.71
CA SER A 77 15.16 -9.90 10.05
C SER A 77 14.67 -8.51 9.66
N ARG A 78 13.44 -8.43 9.21
CA ARG A 78 12.85 -7.15 8.79
C ARG A 78 11.33 -7.20 8.83
N LYS A 79 10.73 -6.02 8.86
CA LYS A 79 9.29 -5.86 8.71
C LYS A 79 8.97 -5.55 7.27
N VAL A 80 7.93 -6.17 6.73
CA VAL A 80 7.47 -5.90 5.38
C VAL A 80 5.97 -5.66 5.40
N VAL A 81 5.51 -4.84 4.46
CA VAL A 81 4.09 -4.58 4.26
C VAL A 81 3.59 -5.49 3.17
N THR A 82 2.51 -6.22 3.44
CA THR A 82 1.86 -7.05 2.42
C THR A 82 0.44 -6.56 2.22
N PHE A 83 -0.03 -6.60 0.99
CA PHE A 83 -1.38 -6.18 0.65
C PHE A 83 -2.20 -7.38 0.19
N LYS A 84 -3.38 -7.54 0.80
CA LYS A 84 -4.33 -8.55 0.40
C LYS A 84 -5.58 -7.84 -0.14
N PRO A 85 -5.89 -7.96 -1.44
CA PRO A 85 -7.07 -7.33 -1.99
C PRO A 85 -8.35 -7.98 -1.44
N SER A 86 -9.41 -7.18 -1.33
CA SER A 86 -10.71 -7.67 -0.88
C SER A 86 -11.34 -8.55 -1.96
N THR A 87 -12.32 -9.35 -1.57
CA THR A 87 -13.10 -10.16 -2.52
C THR A 87 -13.76 -9.28 -3.57
N HIS A 88 -14.25 -8.12 -3.17
CA HIS A 88 -14.89 -7.17 -4.07
C HIS A 88 -13.94 -6.71 -5.18
N ILE A 89 -12.69 -6.39 -4.83
CA ILE A 89 -11.66 -5.98 -5.81
C ILE A 89 -11.28 -7.14 -6.71
N LYS A 90 -11.11 -8.33 -6.15
CA LYS A 90 -10.78 -9.53 -6.92
C LYS A 90 -11.85 -9.83 -7.97
N ASP A 91 -13.11 -9.74 -7.59
CA ASP A 91 -14.23 -9.98 -8.50
C ASP A 91 -14.24 -8.99 -9.65
N LYS A 92 -13.99 -7.72 -9.37
CA LYS A 92 -13.94 -6.69 -10.41
C LYS A 92 -12.81 -6.94 -11.41
N ILE A 93 -11.64 -7.34 -10.92
CA ILE A 93 -10.49 -7.63 -11.77
C ILE A 93 -10.78 -8.85 -12.66
N LEU A 94 -11.36 -9.90 -12.11
CA LEU A 94 -11.70 -11.10 -12.86
C LEU A 94 -12.71 -10.82 -13.96
N ILE A 95 -13.72 -10.01 -13.68
CA ILE A 95 -14.72 -9.62 -14.69
C ILE A 95 -14.07 -8.87 -15.83
N LYS A 96 -13.14 -7.99 -15.55
CA LYS A 96 -12.44 -7.20 -16.59
C LYS A 96 -11.51 -8.04 -17.46
N ASN A 97 -11.01 -9.14 -16.94
CA ASN A 97 -10.04 -9.99 -17.63
C ASN A 97 -10.67 -11.12 -18.45
N LYS A 98 -11.97 -11.14 -18.54
CA LYS A 98 -12.66 -12.12 -19.38
C LYS A 98 -12.73 -11.70 -20.82
#